data_35556934ab957c369a25bcd23c2ed764
#
_entry.id   35556934ab957c369a25bcd23c2ed764
#
_cell.length_a   1.000
_cell.length_b   1.000
_cell.length_c   1.000
_cell.angle_alpha   90.00
_cell.angle_beta   90.00
_cell.angle_gamma   90.00
#
_symmetry.space_group_name_H-M   'P 1'
#
loop_
_entity.id
_entity.type
_entity.pdbx_description
1 polymer ?
#
loop_
_entity_poly.entity_id
_entity_poly.type
_entity_poly.pdbx_seq_one_letter_code
_entity_poly.pdbx_strand_id
1 'polypeptide(L)'
;ESPLFQGTGCAIVNARQADIPLKEIRKIGGKSVLYAKGCLDGQTTTEELLSEAGRTAKKADLAVVLMGTYLPGESDDYDHKNMDAAPAHRKLLERVLEVQDNTIVILFNGNTVAMPWAGRVKAILQMGYAGEGAGKALADLLFGTACPGGKLAATIPESLKDTPAYLDFPHEGDVCRYREGIFAGYRYYDKRGRRVLFPFGYGLSYTTFTCSDLEASRQIDAGTYTVSLTVTNTGGREGSQVIQLYVCPPAGPLFRPVKELKSFAKVMLKPNEKRKIIFILDDRDLACYDERLDRWVTLPGIYTIKIGFDSGNLPQSIELSVEGSVDDSPRSRELLKLDSHYSDIFENQAAAEEFFCFLVEQGLLEPEQAGSPLLIKELKKTFWGFAQHLDMNGSGRITPKLSQELLDRMNQAILRSTPGPETTQKTP
;
A
#
# COMPACT_ATOMS: atom_id res chain seq x y z
N GLU A 1 21.63 -13.53 -24.11
CA GLU A 1 22.73 -12.85 -24.85
C GLU A 1 22.49 -11.34 -24.87
N SER A 2 21.24 -10.87 -25.02
CA SER A 2 20.87 -9.46 -24.95
C SER A 2 20.29 -9.17 -23.56
N PRO A 3 21.01 -8.45 -22.71
CA PRO A 3 20.53 -8.21 -21.35
C PRO A 3 19.36 -7.24 -21.33
N LEU A 4 18.31 -7.56 -20.58
CA LEU A 4 17.24 -6.65 -20.19
C LEU A 4 17.66 -5.93 -18.90
N PHE A 5 18.44 -4.85 -19.02
CA PHE A 5 19.01 -4.16 -17.87
C PHE A 5 18.32 -2.84 -17.56
N GLN A 6 17.48 -2.35 -18.45
CA GLN A 6 16.73 -1.09 -18.33
C GLN A 6 15.37 -1.17 -19.03
N GLY A 7 14.45 -0.29 -18.66
CA GLY A 7 13.20 -0.05 -19.38
C GLY A 7 13.39 0.80 -20.65
N THR A 8 12.28 1.17 -21.25
CA THR A 8 12.22 2.06 -22.43
C THR A 8 11.62 3.42 -22.05
N GLY A 9 11.38 4.29 -23.04
CA GLY A 9 10.84 5.63 -22.79
C GLY A 9 11.80 6.52 -22.01
N CYS A 10 11.29 7.26 -21.05
CA CYS A 10 12.06 8.21 -20.23
C CYS A 10 13.07 7.54 -19.28
N ALA A 11 12.99 6.23 -19.10
CA ALA A 11 13.91 5.46 -18.24
C ALA A 11 15.20 5.01 -18.95
N ILE A 12 15.37 5.34 -20.25
CA ILE A 12 16.56 4.97 -21.01
C ILE A 12 17.77 5.77 -20.53
N VAL A 13 18.85 5.05 -20.22
CA VAL A 13 20.17 5.62 -19.92
C VAL A 13 21.20 5.16 -20.93
N ASN A 14 22.19 6.01 -21.23
CA ASN A 14 23.30 5.66 -22.08
C ASN A 14 24.31 4.82 -21.30
N ALA A 15 24.09 3.52 -21.25
CA ALA A 15 24.98 2.59 -20.60
C ALA A 15 26.35 2.55 -21.29
N ARG A 16 27.42 2.57 -20.49
CA ARG A 16 28.79 2.39 -21.07
C ARG A 16 29.02 0.95 -21.51
N GLN A 17 28.64 0.01 -20.66
CA GLN A 17 28.79 -1.41 -20.94
C GLN A 17 27.84 -2.20 -19.97
N ALA A 18 26.86 -2.88 -20.55
CA ALA A 18 26.01 -3.76 -19.78
C ALA A 18 26.60 -5.17 -19.73
N ASP A 19 26.62 -5.75 -18.53
CA ASP A 19 27.05 -7.13 -18.32
C ASP A 19 26.11 -8.11 -19.03
N ILE A 20 26.64 -9.09 -19.71
CA ILE A 20 25.87 -10.17 -20.35
C ILE A 20 25.74 -11.32 -19.33
N PRO A 21 24.53 -11.63 -18.82
CA PRO A 21 24.33 -12.66 -17.80
C PRO A 21 25.00 -13.99 -18.13
N LEU A 22 24.86 -14.47 -19.35
CA LEU A 22 25.49 -15.74 -19.78
C LEU A 22 27.02 -15.71 -19.67
N LYS A 23 27.67 -14.59 -20.00
CA LYS A 23 29.13 -14.45 -19.89
C LYS A 23 29.57 -14.49 -18.43
N GLU A 24 28.87 -13.77 -17.57
CA GLU A 24 29.20 -13.71 -16.13
C GLU A 24 28.96 -15.07 -15.43
N ILE A 25 27.86 -15.75 -15.76
CA ILE A 25 27.58 -17.10 -15.27
C ILE A 25 28.68 -18.08 -15.71
N ARG A 26 29.13 -18.01 -16.97
CA ARG A 26 30.21 -18.88 -17.48
C ARG A 26 31.58 -18.59 -16.87
N LYS A 27 31.87 -17.38 -16.43
CA LYS A 27 33.11 -17.08 -15.68
C LYS A 27 33.24 -17.91 -14.42
N ILE A 28 32.14 -18.19 -13.75
CA ILE A 28 32.11 -18.95 -12.48
C ILE A 28 31.87 -20.44 -12.76
N GLY A 29 30.85 -20.80 -13.54
CA GLY A 29 30.45 -22.18 -13.78
C GLY A 29 31.22 -22.91 -14.86
N GLY A 30 32.02 -22.20 -15.67
CA GLY A 30 32.90 -22.80 -16.67
C GLY A 30 32.15 -23.66 -17.70
N LYS A 31 32.72 -24.87 -17.96
CA LYS A 31 32.19 -25.84 -18.93
C LYS A 31 30.89 -26.55 -18.48
N SER A 32 30.52 -26.45 -17.21
CA SER A 32 29.29 -27.04 -16.70
C SER A 32 28.04 -26.21 -17.10
N VAL A 33 28.23 -25.01 -17.61
CA VAL A 33 27.13 -24.13 -18.06
C VAL A 33 26.71 -24.49 -19.48
N LEU A 34 25.62 -25.24 -19.59
CA LEU A 34 24.94 -25.47 -20.85
C LEU A 34 24.09 -24.26 -21.21
N TYR A 35 23.82 -24.07 -22.48
CA TYR A 35 23.02 -22.93 -22.96
C TYR A 35 22.11 -23.33 -24.11
N ALA A 36 20.89 -22.88 -24.07
CA ALA A 36 19.94 -22.89 -25.19
C ALA A 36 19.28 -21.50 -25.29
N LYS A 37 19.10 -21.01 -26.51
CA LYS A 37 18.52 -19.68 -26.73
C LYS A 37 17.06 -19.61 -26.32
N GLY A 38 16.28 -20.65 -26.62
CA GLY A 38 14.88 -20.82 -26.24
C GLY A 38 13.88 -19.94 -27.00
N CYS A 39 14.21 -18.67 -27.28
CA CYS A 39 13.36 -17.76 -28.05
C CYS A 39 14.23 -16.74 -28.82
N LEU A 40 13.67 -16.14 -29.88
CA LEU A 40 14.34 -15.08 -30.65
C LEU A 40 14.26 -13.76 -29.88
N ASP A 41 13.07 -13.44 -29.37
CA ASP A 41 12.75 -12.30 -28.54
C ASP A 41 11.59 -12.68 -27.57
N GLY A 42 11.01 -11.72 -26.86
CA GLY A 42 9.91 -11.96 -25.94
C GLY A 42 8.62 -12.44 -26.60
N GLN A 43 8.41 -12.15 -27.89
CA GLN A 43 7.20 -12.51 -28.63
C GLN A 43 7.37 -13.81 -29.43
N THR A 44 8.57 -14.08 -29.92
CA THR A 44 8.82 -15.06 -30.98
C THR A 44 9.67 -16.22 -30.48
N THR A 45 9.18 -17.44 -30.65
CA THR A 45 9.96 -18.67 -30.52
C THR A 45 9.55 -19.65 -31.60
N THR A 46 10.36 -20.68 -31.84
CA THR A 46 10.07 -21.77 -32.77
C THR A 46 10.11 -23.12 -32.03
N GLU A 47 9.52 -24.15 -32.63
CA GLU A 47 9.52 -25.49 -32.04
C GLU A 47 10.92 -26.08 -31.92
N GLU A 48 11.82 -25.72 -32.87
CA GLU A 48 13.23 -26.12 -32.82
C GLU A 48 13.95 -25.54 -31.61
N LEU A 49 13.75 -24.23 -31.33
CA LEU A 49 14.32 -23.55 -30.15
C LEU A 49 13.79 -24.10 -28.85
N LEU A 50 12.47 -24.35 -28.79
CA LEU A 50 11.83 -24.97 -27.60
C LEU A 50 12.34 -26.39 -27.36
N SER A 51 12.46 -27.17 -28.45
CA SER A 51 12.97 -28.55 -28.38
C SER A 51 14.44 -28.61 -27.99
N GLU A 52 15.27 -27.67 -28.45
CA GLU A 52 16.66 -27.53 -28.01
C GLU A 52 16.74 -27.18 -26.52
N ALA A 53 15.93 -26.21 -26.08
CA ALA A 53 15.88 -25.82 -24.66
C ALA A 53 15.45 -26.98 -23.76
N GLY A 54 14.42 -27.72 -24.14
CA GLY A 54 13.97 -28.91 -23.41
C GLY A 54 15.05 -30.00 -23.33
N ARG A 55 15.73 -30.31 -24.46
CA ARG A 55 16.84 -31.27 -24.48
C ARG A 55 18.02 -30.83 -23.60
N THR A 56 18.31 -29.53 -23.60
CA THR A 56 19.40 -28.94 -22.79
C THR A 56 19.03 -29.00 -21.31
N ALA A 57 17.81 -28.61 -20.95
CA ALA A 57 17.30 -28.65 -19.58
C ALA A 57 17.30 -30.09 -18.99
N LYS A 58 16.90 -31.08 -19.80
CA LYS A 58 16.88 -32.50 -19.39
C LYS A 58 18.27 -33.04 -19.05
N LYS A 59 19.34 -32.50 -19.61
CA LYS A 59 20.73 -32.90 -19.36
C LYS A 59 21.39 -32.21 -18.15
N ALA A 60 20.73 -31.17 -17.65
CA ALA A 60 21.27 -30.37 -16.56
C ALA A 60 20.69 -30.78 -15.21
N ASP A 61 21.45 -30.62 -14.13
CA ASP A 61 20.99 -30.85 -12.76
C ASP A 61 20.01 -29.74 -12.29
N LEU A 62 20.14 -28.55 -12.90
CA LEU A 62 19.33 -27.38 -12.60
C LEU A 62 19.11 -26.57 -13.88
N ALA A 63 17.88 -26.20 -14.17
CA ALA A 63 17.57 -25.25 -15.22
C ALA A 63 17.39 -23.82 -14.65
N VAL A 64 17.99 -22.85 -15.34
CA VAL A 64 17.81 -21.42 -15.03
C VAL A 64 17.13 -20.76 -16.22
N VAL A 65 15.87 -20.39 -16.07
CA VAL A 65 15.09 -19.73 -17.15
C VAL A 65 15.08 -18.24 -16.93
N LEU A 66 15.68 -17.48 -17.85
CA LEU A 66 15.64 -16.02 -17.82
C LEU A 66 14.42 -15.54 -18.61
N MET A 67 13.57 -14.80 -17.94
CA MET A 67 12.35 -14.24 -18.49
C MET A 67 12.31 -12.73 -18.27
N GLY A 68 11.49 -12.05 -19.04
CA GLY A 68 11.25 -10.61 -18.86
C GLY A 68 9.99 -10.19 -19.56
N THR A 69 9.67 -8.92 -19.43
CA THR A 69 8.61 -8.27 -20.18
C THR A 69 9.08 -7.99 -21.62
N TYR A 70 8.12 -7.74 -22.49
CA TYR A 70 8.40 -7.38 -23.88
C TYR A 70 8.66 -5.88 -23.97
N LEU A 71 9.91 -5.50 -24.26
CA LEU A 71 10.36 -4.10 -24.21
C LEU A 71 9.51 -3.09 -24.97
N PRO A 72 8.98 -3.33 -26.20
CA PRO A 72 8.11 -2.37 -26.86
C PRO A 72 6.81 -2.04 -26.08
N GLY A 73 6.41 -2.88 -25.14
CA GLY A 73 5.27 -2.61 -24.26
C GLY A 73 5.64 -1.95 -22.91
N GLU A 74 6.92 -1.80 -22.62
CA GLU A 74 7.45 -1.18 -21.39
C GLU A 74 7.81 0.29 -21.65
N SER A 75 6.87 1.09 -22.13
CA SER A 75 7.03 2.51 -22.41
C SER A 75 5.92 3.31 -21.76
N ASP A 76 6.21 4.55 -21.43
CA ASP A 76 5.27 5.51 -20.82
C ASP A 76 4.03 5.76 -21.70
N ASP A 77 4.15 5.51 -23.02
CA ASP A 77 3.09 5.77 -23.99
C ASP A 77 2.13 4.59 -24.19
N TYR A 78 2.36 3.45 -23.54
CA TYR A 78 1.58 2.24 -23.79
C TYR A 78 1.08 1.59 -22.51
N ASP A 79 -0.24 1.43 -22.42
CA ASP A 79 -0.88 0.70 -21.34
C ASP A 79 -0.73 -0.80 -21.49
N HIS A 80 -0.39 -1.49 -20.40
CA HIS A 80 -0.41 -2.94 -20.35
C HIS A 80 -1.84 -3.47 -20.35
N LYS A 81 -2.19 -4.32 -21.29
CA LYS A 81 -3.50 -4.98 -21.39
C LYS A 81 -3.69 -6.11 -20.38
N ASN A 82 -2.61 -6.68 -19.90
CA ASN A 82 -2.58 -7.78 -18.93
C ASN A 82 -1.27 -7.77 -18.15
N MET A 83 -1.15 -8.67 -17.17
CA MET A 83 0.06 -8.86 -16.36
C MET A 83 0.89 -10.07 -16.82
N ASP A 84 0.68 -10.57 -18.02
CA ASP A 84 1.35 -11.78 -18.47
C ASP A 84 2.83 -11.52 -18.76
N ALA A 85 3.66 -12.50 -18.45
CA ALA A 85 5.02 -12.54 -19.00
C ALA A 85 4.98 -12.68 -20.52
N ALA A 86 6.04 -12.26 -21.20
CA ALA A 86 6.15 -12.32 -22.65
C ALA A 86 5.79 -13.72 -23.21
N PRO A 87 5.00 -13.81 -24.30
CA PRO A 87 4.42 -15.08 -24.76
C PRO A 87 5.46 -16.17 -25.09
N ALA A 88 6.59 -15.79 -25.70
CA ALA A 88 7.67 -16.74 -25.99
C ALA A 88 8.34 -17.27 -24.71
N HIS A 89 8.51 -16.40 -23.72
CA HIS A 89 9.07 -16.79 -22.42
C HIS A 89 8.16 -17.77 -21.68
N ARG A 90 6.84 -17.57 -21.74
CA ARG A 90 5.88 -18.51 -21.12
C ARG A 90 5.95 -19.91 -21.79
N LYS A 91 5.99 -19.96 -23.13
CA LYS A 91 6.15 -21.22 -23.85
C LYS A 91 7.48 -21.91 -23.53
N LEU A 92 8.56 -21.15 -23.42
CA LEU A 92 9.86 -21.67 -23.02
C LEU A 92 9.83 -22.28 -21.61
N LEU A 93 9.27 -21.56 -20.65
CA LEU A 93 9.15 -22.04 -19.26
C LEU A 93 8.32 -23.34 -19.20
N GLU A 94 7.17 -23.39 -19.87
CA GLU A 94 6.34 -24.61 -19.90
C GLU A 94 7.11 -25.79 -20.48
N ARG A 95 7.82 -25.61 -21.61
CA ARG A 95 8.64 -26.67 -22.22
C ARG A 95 9.76 -27.16 -21.28
N VAL A 96 10.39 -26.26 -20.52
CA VAL A 96 11.42 -26.63 -19.56
C VAL A 96 10.82 -27.40 -18.39
N LEU A 97 9.69 -26.97 -17.85
CA LEU A 97 9.00 -27.61 -16.72
C LEU A 97 8.41 -29.00 -17.07
N GLU A 98 8.23 -29.32 -18.34
CA GLU A 98 7.84 -30.67 -18.78
C GLU A 98 8.95 -31.72 -18.54
N VAL A 99 10.21 -31.28 -18.44
CA VAL A 99 11.36 -32.19 -18.47
C VAL A 99 12.36 -31.99 -17.31
N GLN A 100 12.22 -30.89 -16.55
CA GLN A 100 13.13 -30.52 -15.47
C GLN A 100 12.42 -29.85 -14.31
N ASP A 101 12.19 -30.59 -13.23
CA ASP A 101 11.53 -30.11 -12.01
C ASP A 101 12.41 -29.16 -11.19
N ASN A 102 13.74 -29.32 -11.30
CA ASN A 102 14.68 -28.44 -10.62
C ASN A 102 14.94 -27.20 -11.46
N THR A 103 13.90 -26.36 -11.54
CA THR A 103 13.91 -25.12 -12.35
C THR A 103 13.78 -23.90 -11.47
N ILE A 104 14.62 -22.90 -11.71
CA ILE A 104 14.51 -21.56 -11.14
C ILE A 104 14.25 -20.54 -12.24
N VAL A 105 13.52 -19.48 -11.91
CA VAL A 105 13.18 -18.41 -12.84
C VAL A 105 13.81 -17.10 -12.39
N ILE A 106 14.41 -16.42 -13.35
CA ILE A 106 14.96 -15.07 -13.19
C ILE A 106 14.10 -14.11 -13.96
N LEU A 107 13.54 -13.10 -13.29
CA LEU A 107 12.65 -12.10 -13.89
C LEU A 107 13.37 -10.75 -14.05
N PHE A 108 13.40 -10.26 -15.29
CA PHE A 108 13.81 -8.91 -15.64
C PHE A 108 12.58 -8.15 -16.16
N ASN A 109 11.95 -7.37 -15.28
CA ASN A 109 10.70 -6.67 -15.60
C ASN A 109 10.56 -5.40 -14.76
N GLY A 110 10.00 -4.35 -15.32
CA GLY A 110 9.66 -3.12 -14.59
C GLY A 110 8.33 -3.25 -13.86
N ASN A 111 7.32 -3.80 -14.52
CA ASN A 111 5.97 -3.97 -13.98
C ASN A 111 5.77 -5.34 -13.31
N THR A 112 4.76 -5.45 -12.48
CA THR A 112 4.37 -6.72 -11.85
C THR A 112 3.87 -7.71 -12.91
N VAL A 113 4.39 -8.94 -12.85
CA VAL A 113 4.04 -10.04 -13.75
C VAL A 113 3.22 -11.08 -13.01
N ALA A 114 2.14 -11.58 -13.62
CA ALA A 114 1.39 -12.72 -13.11
C ALA A 114 2.22 -14.01 -13.23
N MET A 115 2.24 -14.80 -12.15
CA MET A 115 3.09 -15.99 -12.05
C MET A 115 2.26 -17.25 -11.71
N PRO A 116 1.35 -17.69 -12.57
CA PRO A 116 0.55 -18.90 -12.30
C PRO A 116 1.40 -20.17 -12.15
N TRP A 117 2.64 -20.11 -12.62
CA TRP A 117 3.65 -21.17 -12.51
C TRP A 117 4.50 -21.10 -11.23
N ALA A 118 4.32 -20.11 -10.36
CA ALA A 118 5.18 -19.90 -9.18
C ALA A 118 5.31 -21.13 -8.28
N GLY A 119 4.23 -21.93 -8.12
CA GLY A 119 4.25 -23.16 -7.34
C GLY A 119 4.95 -24.35 -8.00
N ARG A 120 5.35 -24.24 -9.28
CA ARG A 120 6.01 -25.31 -10.06
C ARG A 120 7.52 -25.12 -10.15
N VAL A 121 8.06 -24.00 -9.71
CA VAL A 121 9.50 -23.70 -9.75
C VAL A 121 10.09 -23.72 -8.34
N LYS A 122 11.39 -24.00 -8.25
CA LYS A 122 12.09 -24.10 -6.96
C LYS A 122 12.43 -22.75 -6.34
N ALA A 123 12.68 -21.75 -7.18
CA ALA A 123 12.94 -20.38 -6.75
C ALA A 123 12.62 -19.37 -7.87
N ILE A 124 12.35 -18.15 -7.45
CA ILE A 124 12.16 -16.98 -8.33
C ILE A 124 13.12 -15.90 -7.85
N LEU A 125 13.92 -15.35 -8.75
CA LEU A 125 14.76 -14.20 -8.47
C LEU A 125 14.23 -13.00 -9.28
N GLN A 126 13.69 -12.01 -8.57
CA GLN A 126 13.19 -10.77 -9.16
C GLN A 126 14.35 -9.79 -9.28
N MET A 127 14.88 -9.62 -10.48
CA MET A 127 16.00 -8.70 -10.75
C MET A 127 15.54 -7.28 -11.03
N GLY A 128 14.33 -7.09 -11.56
CA GLY A 128 13.91 -5.80 -12.07
C GLY A 128 14.78 -5.35 -13.24
N TYR A 129 14.92 -4.04 -13.41
CA TYR A 129 15.90 -3.44 -14.32
C TYR A 129 17.14 -3.02 -13.51
N ALA A 130 18.07 -3.96 -13.36
CA ALA A 130 19.18 -3.83 -12.41
C ALA A 130 20.40 -3.05 -12.92
N GLY A 131 20.30 -2.42 -14.11
CA GLY A 131 21.35 -1.59 -14.67
C GLY A 131 22.54 -2.37 -15.27
N GLU A 132 23.65 -1.67 -15.48
CA GLU A 132 24.83 -2.21 -16.19
C GLU A 132 25.42 -3.47 -15.54
N GLY A 133 25.44 -3.55 -14.21
CA GLY A 133 26.01 -4.66 -13.44
C GLY A 133 25.08 -5.85 -13.22
N ALA A 134 23.92 -5.90 -13.87
CA ALA A 134 22.90 -6.93 -13.66
C ALA A 134 23.43 -8.37 -13.90
N GLY A 135 24.27 -8.55 -14.90
CA GLY A 135 24.83 -9.86 -15.24
C GLY A 135 25.73 -10.40 -14.16
N LYS A 136 26.64 -9.59 -13.65
CA LYS A 136 27.52 -9.97 -12.53
C LYS A 136 26.75 -10.20 -11.25
N ALA A 137 25.84 -9.31 -10.89
CA ALA A 137 25.00 -9.44 -9.71
C ALA A 137 24.20 -10.75 -9.74
N LEU A 138 23.60 -11.08 -10.89
CA LEU A 138 22.90 -12.34 -11.09
C LEU A 138 23.83 -13.55 -10.86
N ALA A 139 25.01 -13.55 -11.47
CA ALA A 139 25.97 -14.64 -11.32
C ALA A 139 26.39 -14.80 -9.84
N ASP A 140 26.71 -13.71 -9.15
CA ASP A 140 27.09 -13.73 -7.75
C ASP A 140 25.96 -14.33 -6.84
N LEU A 141 24.70 -14.01 -7.13
CA LEU A 141 23.55 -14.57 -6.44
C LEU A 141 23.37 -16.07 -6.74
N LEU A 142 23.41 -16.45 -8.02
CA LEU A 142 23.22 -17.85 -8.43
C LEU A 142 24.26 -18.80 -7.82
N PHE A 143 25.51 -18.38 -7.74
CA PHE A 143 26.59 -19.17 -7.16
C PHE A 143 26.81 -18.91 -5.65
N GLY A 144 26.01 -18.05 -5.05
CA GLY A 144 26.05 -17.78 -3.62
C GLY A 144 27.27 -16.97 -3.16
N THR A 145 27.97 -16.29 -4.06
CA THR A 145 29.06 -15.36 -3.73
C THR A 145 28.50 -14.12 -3.03
N ALA A 146 27.29 -13.71 -3.40
CA ALA A 146 26.50 -12.70 -2.70
C ALA A 146 25.24 -13.31 -2.07
N CYS A 147 24.76 -12.68 -1.01
CA CYS A 147 23.50 -13.04 -0.34
C CYS A 147 22.41 -12.03 -0.74
N PRO A 148 21.23 -12.48 -1.21
CA PRO A 148 20.16 -11.56 -1.58
C PRO A 148 19.64 -10.82 -0.34
N GLY A 149 19.48 -9.51 -0.48
CA GLY A 149 18.99 -8.64 0.58
C GLY A 149 18.03 -7.56 0.05
N GLY A 150 17.57 -7.72 -1.20
CA GLY A 150 16.53 -6.91 -1.79
C GLY A 150 15.14 -7.32 -1.31
N LYS A 151 14.20 -6.38 -1.35
CA LYS A 151 12.80 -6.59 -1.01
C LYS A 151 11.91 -6.08 -2.12
N LEU A 152 10.77 -6.74 -2.34
CA LEU A 152 9.78 -6.27 -3.30
C LEU A 152 9.24 -4.90 -2.89
N ALA A 153 9.32 -3.94 -3.81
CA ALA A 153 8.78 -2.59 -3.62
C ALA A 153 7.28 -2.48 -3.95
N ALA A 154 6.66 -3.61 -4.32
CA ALA A 154 5.24 -3.69 -4.64
C ALA A 154 4.65 -5.00 -4.08
N THR A 155 3.34 -5.01 -3.88
CA THR A 155 2.58 -6.24 -3.68
C THR A 155 2.36 -6.91 -5.03
N ILE A 156 2.60 -8.21 -5.13
CA ILE A 156 2.32 -8.99 -6.34
C ILE A 156 0.99 -9.72 -6.16
N PRO A 157 -0.08 -9.30 -6.86
CA PRO A 157 -1.38 -9.96 -6.81
C PRO A 157 -1.35 -11.30 -7.58
N GLU A 158 -2.37 -12.12 -7.40
CA GLU A 158 -2.52 -13.36 -8.16
C GLU A 158 -2.92 -13.08 -9.61
N SER A 159 -3.73 -12.02 -9.84
CA SER A 159 -4.20 -11.63 -11.18
C SER A 159 -4.45 -10.12 -11.29
N LEU A 160 -4.58 -9.63 -12.53
CA LEU A 160 -4.94 -8.24 -12.83
C LEU A 160 -6.27 -7.84 -12.18
N LYS A 161 -7.25 -8.77 -12.10
CA LYS A 161 -8.56 -8.52 -11.49
C LYS A 161 -8.50 -8.22 -9.98
N ASP A 162 -7.38 -8.53 -9.36
CA ASP A 162 -7.17 -8.30 -7.93
C ASP A 162 -6.56 -6.93 -7.64
N THR A 163 -6.18 -6.16 -8.67
CA THR A 163 -5.60 -4.82 -8.49
C THR A 163 -6.65 -3.79 -8.07
N PRO A 164 -6.28 -2.78 -7.27
CA PRO A 164 -7.23 -1.77 -6.79
C PRO A 164 -7.89 -0.97 -7.91
N ALA A 165 -7.17 -0.69 -8.99
CA ALA A 165 -7.64 0.12 -10.11
C ALA A 165 -8.36 -0.69 -11.21
N TYR A 166 -8.60 -2.00 -11.05
CA TYR A 166 -9.10 -2.86 -12.12
C TYR A 166 -10.42 -2.39 -12.77
N LEU A 167 -11.32 -1.78 -12.00
CA LEU A 167 -12.60 -1.28 -12.52
C LEU A 167 -12.52 0.17 -13.02
N ASP A 168 -11.45 0.88 -12.71
CA ASP A 168 -11.29 2.29 -13.03
C ASP A 168 -10.23 2.54 -14.11
N PHE A 169 -9.54 1.48 -14.56
CA PHE A 169 -8.52 1.55 -15.60
C PHE A 169 -8.77 0.48 -16.69
N PRO A 170 -8.70 0.81 -18.00
CA PRO A 170 -8.51 2.16 -18.54
C PRO A 170 -9.73 3.06 -18.25
N HIS A 171 -9.49 4.37 -18.21
CA HIS A 171 -10.54 5.35 -17.92
C HIS A 171 -11.61 5.41 -19.02
N GLU A 172 -12.77 5.93 -18.66
CA GLU A 172 -13.89 6.16 -19.58
C GLU A 172 -13.87 7.62 -20.09
N GLY A 173 -13.76 7.78 -21.40
CA GLY A 173 -13.62 9.11 -22.02
C GLY A 173 -12.35 9.82 -21.55
N ASP A 174 -12.45 11.11 -21.19
CA ASP A 174 -11.33 11.95 -20.78
C ASP A 174 -11.17 12.04 -19.25
N VAL A 175 -11.86 11.20 -18.48
CA VAL A 175 -11.89 11.28 -17.02
C VAL A 175 -11.28 10.04 -16.40
N CYS A 176 -10.12 10.19 -15.75
CA CYS A 176 -9.50 9.16 -14.92
C CYS A 176 -9.90 9.37 -13.45
N ARG A 177 -10.48 8.33 -12.83
CA ARG A 177 -10.93 8.37 -11.43
C ARG A 177 -10.09 7.43 -10.58
N TYR A 178 -9.35 7.98 -9.63
CA TYR A 178 -8.56 7.23 -8.65
C TYR A 178 -9.44 6.86 -7.45
N ARG A 179 -10.44 5.97 -7.67
CA ARG A 179 -11.42 5.61 -6.62
C ARG A 179 -10.84 4.81 -5.49
N GLU A 180 -9.68 4.21 -5.67
CA GLU A 180 -8.94 3.54 -4.61
C GLU A 180 -8.46 4.50 -3.52
N GLY A 181 -8.31 5.80 -3.83
CA GLY A 181 -7.86 6.82 -2.89
C GLY A 181 -6.55 6.45 -2.19
N ILE A 182 -6.54 6.44 -0.86
CA ILE A 182 -5.35 6.06 -0.07
C ILE A 182 -5.08 4.55 -0.05
N PHE A 183 -5.98 3.72 -0.61
CA PHE A 183 -5.87 2.26 -0.60
C PHE A 183 -5.11 1.73 -1.82
N ALA A 184 -3.90 2.22 -2.04
CA ALA A 184 -2.98 1.70 -3.05
C ALA A 184 -2.05 0.62 -2.45
N GLY A 185 -1.61 -0.33 -3.29
CA GLY A 185 -0.68 -1.38 -2.89
C GLY A 185 -1.18 -2.22 -1.71
N TYR A 186 -0.29 -2.55 -0.75
CA TYR A 186 -0.61 -3.41 0.38
C TYR A 186 -1.77 -2.90 1.25
N ARG A 187 -2.02 -1.59 1.32
CA ARG A 187 -3.13 -0.99 2.07
C ARG A 187 -4.48 -1.49 1.56
N TYR A 188 -4.61 -1.63 0.24
CA TYR A 188 -5.80 -2.18 -0.40
C TYR A 188 -5.99 -3.66 -0.06
N TYR A 189 -4.95 -4.48 -0.28
CA TYR A 189 -5.05 -5.92 -0.07
C TYR A 189 -5.33 -6.27 1.38
N ASP A 190 -4.69 -5.59 2.33
CA ASP A 190 -4.94 -5.72 3.76
C ASP A 190 -6.39 -5.35 4.11
N LYS A 191 -6.89 -4.20 3.64
CA LYS A 191 -8.24 -3.73 3.94
C LYS A 191 -9.33 -4.64 3.35
N ARG A 192 -9.07 -5.21 2.17
CA ARG A 192 -9.95 -6.16 1.51
C ARG A 192 -9.84 -7.59 2.05
N GLY A 193 -8.84 -7.89 2.87
CA GLY A 193 -8.51 -9.26 3.28
C GLY A 193 -8.18 -10.15 2.08
N ARG A 194 -7.60 -9.57 1.01
CA ARG A 194 -7.34 -10.28 -0.24
C ARG A 194 -5.99 -10.96 -0.20
N ARG A 195 -5.97 -12.26 -0.55
CA ARG A 195 -4.73 -13.01 -0.71
C ARG A 195 -3.91 -12.42 -1.86
N VAL A 196 -2.59 -12.43 -1.69
CA VAL A 196 -1.61 -11.98 -2.68
C VAL A 196 -0.57 -13.06 -2.90
N LEU A 197 0.07 -13.07 -4.06
CA LEU A 197 1.12 -14.04 -4.35
C LEU A 197 2.37 -13.73 -3.51
N PHE A 198 2.80 -12.48 -3.49
CA PHE A 198 3.88 -11.98 -2.63
C PHE A 198 3.50 -10.62 -2.03
N PRO A 199 3.59 -10.45 -0.70
CA PRO A 199 3.27 -9.18 -0.05
C PRO A 199 4.35 -8.12 -0.33
N PHE A 200 3.98 -6.84 -0.14
CA PHE A 200 4.94 -5.74 -0.16
C PHE A 200 6.06 -5.97 0.86
N GLY A 201 7.29 -5.75 0.45
CA GLY A 201 8.46 -5.97 1.30
C GLY A 201 8.97 -7.42 1.36
N TYR A 202 8.30 -8.36 0.69
CA TYR A 202 8.72 -9.76 0.66
C TYR A 202 10.09 -9.92 0.00
N GLY A 203 10.86 -10.86 0.52
CA GLY A 203 12.14 -11.26 -0.07
C GLY A 203 12.92 -12.16 0.89
N LEU A 204 13.32 -13.33 0.39
CA LEU A 204 14.12 -14.31 1.12
C LEU A 204 15.61 -13.95 1.08
N SER A 205 16.37 -14.60 1.94
CA SER A 205 17.82 -14.49 2.03
C SER A 205 18.44 -15.89 2.05
N TYR A 206 19.75 -15.98 1.86
CA TYR A 206 20.50 -17.25 2.07
C TYR A 206 20.90 -17.46 3.54
N THR A 207 20.46 -16.57 4.42
CA THR A 207 20.56 -16.67 5.87
C THR A 207 19.23 -16.37 6.52
N THR A 208 19.10 -16.56 7.82
CA THR A 208 17.87 -16.35 8.57
C THR A 208 18.02 -15.25 9.62
N PHE A 209 16.93 -14.58 9.95
CA PHE A 209 16.92 -13.49 10.93
C PHE A 209 15.76 -13.64 11.91
N THR A 210 15.96 -13.16 13.13
CA THR A 210 14.91 -13.05 14.14
C THR A 210 14.90 -11.65 14.74
N CYS A 211 13.72 -11.24 15.22
CA CYS A 211 13.51 -10.02 15.99
C CYS A 211 13.14 -10.39 17.42
N SER A 212 13.71 -9.70 18.40
CA SER A 212 13.43 -9.85 19.84
C SER A 212 13.48 -8.51 20.56
N ASP A 213 13.13 -8.52 21.85
CA ASP A 213 13.29 -7.39 22.78
C ASP A 213 12.61 -6.11 22.27
N LEU A 214 11.37 -6.24 21.76
CA LEU A 214 10.61 -5.08 21.29
C LEU A 214 10.14 -4.24 22.47
N GLU A 215 10.55 -2.98 22.48
CA GLU A 215 10.19 -1.97 23.48
C GLU A 215 9.66 -0.72 22.79
N ALA A 216 8.69 -0.05 23.42
CA ALA A 216 8.22 1.26 23.00
C ALA A 216 8.06 2.19 24.21
N SER A 217 8.45 3.45 24.06
CA SER A 217 8.32 4.48 25.10
C SER A 217 8.00 5.85 24.49
N ARG A 218 7.20 6.64 25.20
CA ARG A 218 6.93 8.05 24.86
C ARG A 218 8.03 8.92 25.45
N GLN A 219 8.57 9.81 24.62
CA GLN A 219 9.48 10.88 25.05
C GLN A 219 8.67 12.15 25.20
N ILE A 220 8.25 12.45 26.44
CA ILE A 220 7.29 13.54 26.74
C ILE A 220 7.82 14.88 26.27
N ASP A 221 9.09 15.21 26.57
CA ASP A 221 9.69 16.50 26.25
C ASP A 221 9.87 16.73 24.74
N ALA A 222 9.98 15.65 23.96
CA ALA A 222 10.18 15.73 22.52
C ALA A 222 8.88 15.50 21.71
N GLY A 223 7.77 15.09 22.34
CA GLY A 223 6.53 14.73 21.66
C GLY A 223 6.67 13.54 20.71
N THR A 224 7.64 12.65 20.94
CA THR A 224 7.94 11.52 20.05
C THR A 224 7.81 10.19 20.77
N TYR A 225 7.76 9.12 19.98
CA TYR A 225 7.77 7.74 20.47
C TYR A 225 9.01 7.03 19.97
N THR A 226 9.77 6.46 20.91
CA THR A 226 10.93 5.63 20.59
C THR A 226 10.52 4.17 20.59
N VAL A 227 10.76 3.47 19.48
CA VAL A 227 10.52 2.02 19.35
C VAL A 227 11.84 1.34 19.07
N SER A 228 12.23 0.36 19.91
CA SER A 228 13.49 -0.34 19.74
C SER A 228 13.31 -1.85 19.77
N LEU A 229 14.18 -2.56 19.03
CA LEU A 229 14.22 -4.02 19.01
C LEU A 229 15.64 -4.51 18.70
N THR A 230 15.88 -5.79 18.97
CA THR A 230 17.12 -6.48 18.60
C THR A 230 16.89 -7.36 17.39
N VAL A 231 17.73 -7.23 16.36
CA VAL A 231 17.76 -8.14 15.19
C VAL A 231 18.98 -9.03 15.29
N THR A 232 18.79 -10.32 15.09
CA THR A 232 19.85 -11.34 15.12
C THR A 232 19.91 -12.10 13.80
N ASN A 233 21.08 -12.24 13.20
CA ASN A 233 21.30 -13.21 12.14
C ASN A 233 21.47 -14.60 12.75
N THR A 234 20.49 -15.48 12.56
CA THR A 234 20.47 -16.83 13.12
C THR A 234 20.98 -17.90 12.16
N GLY A 235 21.34 -17.51 10.93
CA GLY A 235 21.86 -18.43 9.93
C GLY A 235 23.38 -18.45 9.86
N GLY A 236 23.91 -19.26 8.95
CA GLY A 236 25.33 -19.50 8.81
C GLY A 236 26.10 -18.58 7.86
N ARG A 237 25.46 -17.56 7.30
CA ARG A 237 26.06 -16.63 6.33
C ARG A 237 25.84 -15.18 6.73
N GLU A 238 26.78 -14.32 6.35
CA GLU A 238 26.57 -12.88 6.40
C GLU A 238 25.47 -12.49 5.39
N GLY A 239 24.55 -11.63 5.82
CA GLY A 239 23.47 -11.19 4.96
C GLY A 239 22.81 -9.92 5.47
N SER A 240 22.01 -9.29 4.61
CA SER A 240 21.25 -8.11 4.98
C SER A 240 19.76 -8.40 5.12
N GLN A 241 19.13 -7.70 6.05
CA GLN A 241 17.69 -7.76 6.26
C GLN A 241 17.11 -6.35 6.38
N VAL A 242 15.91 -6.15 5.82
CA VAL A 242 15.14 -4.94 6.02
C VAL A 242 14.11 -5.22 7.12
N ILE A 243 14.11 -4.38 8.13
CA ILE A 243 13.14 -4.39 9.22
C ILE A 243 12.15 -3.28 8.96
N GLN A 244 10.87 -3.61 8.94
CA GLN A 244 9.77 -2.71 8.62
C GLN A 244 8.93 -2.48 9.86
N LEU A 245 8.62 -1.21 10.16
CA LEU A 245 7.74 -0.80 11.25
C LEU A 245 6.43 -0.29 10.68
N TYR A 246 5.34 -0.90 11.12
CA TYR A 246 3.98 -0.54 10.74
C TYR A 246 3.20 -0.02 11.94
N VAL A 247 2.42 1.02 11.71
CA VAL A 247 1.47 1.57 12.68
C VAL A 247 0.06 1.13 12.29
N CYS A 248 -0.63 0.44 13.21
CA CYS A 248 -2.03 0.07 13.10
C CYS A 248 -2.84 1.04 13.97
N PRO A 249 -3.70 1.88 13.39
CA PRO A 249 -4.51 2.83 14.12
C PRO A 249 -5.62 2.13 14.93
N PRO A 250 -6.17 2.77 15.99
CA PRO A 250 -7.37 2.29 16.66
C PRO A 250 -8.57 2.32 15.71
N ALA A 251 -9.61 1.57 16.06
CA ALA A 251 -10.91 1.72 15.40
C ALA A 251 -11.44 3.14 15.66
N GLY A 252 -12.03 3.76 14.63
CA GLY A 252 -12.51 5.14 14.73
C GLY A 252 -13.42 5.52 13.57
N PRO A 253 -13.89 6.75 13.54
CA PRO A 253 -14.84 7.24 12.53
C PRO A 253 -14.21 7.40 11.14
N LEU A 254 -12.89 7.53 11.06
CA LEU A 254 -12.18 7.74 9.79
C LEU A 254 -11.88 6.41 9.11
N PHE A 255 -12.10 6.36 7.78
CA PHE A 255 -11.81 5.19 6.97
C PHE A 255 -10.31 5.13 6.68
N ARG A 256 -9.58 4.30 7.45
CA ARG A 256 -8.11 4.20 7.41
C ARG A 256 -7.63 2.81 6.95
N PRO A 257 -6.38 2.72 6.44
CA PRO A 257 -5.68 1.45 6.25
C PRO A 257 -5.58 0.66 7.57
N VAL A 258 -5.53 -0.67 7.45
CA VAL A 258 -5.34 -1.58 8.59
C VAL A 258 -4.01 -1.34 9.28
N LYS A 259 -2.99 -1.04 8.48
CA LYS A 259 -1.64 -0.66 8.92
C LYS A 259 -0.95 0.19 7.88
N GLU A 260 0.02 0.98 8.30
CA GLU A 260 0.83 1.82 7.43
C GLU A 260 2.30 1.69 7.78
N LEU A 261 3.15 1.46 6.78
CA LEU A 261 4.60 1.52 6.95
C LEU A 261 5.02 2.94 7.29
N LYS A 262 5.63 3.13 8.46
CA LYS A 262 6.08 4.45 8.93
C LYS A 262 7.58 4.55 8.99
N SER A 263 8.27 3.44 9.19
CA SER A 263 9.74 3.44 9.20
C SER A 263 10.29 2.09 8.75
N PHE A 264 11.55 2.09 8.32
CA PHE A 264 12.30 0.87 8.03
C PHE A 264 13.79 1.09 8.23
N ALA A 265 14.51 -0.01 8.47
CA ALA A 265 15.97 -0.01 8.54
C ALA A 265 16.54 -1.24 7.85
N LYS A 266 17.63 -1.07 7.10
CA LYS A 266 18.38 -2.18 6.50
C LYS A 266 19.68 -2.39 7.26
N VAL A 267 19.89 -3.62 7.73
CA VAL A 267 21.10 -3.99 8.48
C VAL A 267 21.83 -5.14 7.79
N MET A 268 23.15 -5.10 7.82
CA MET A 268 24.03 -6.19 7.42
C MET A 268 24.59 -6.82 8.69
N LEU A 269 24.44 -8.14 8.84
CA LEU A 269 24.84 -8.89 10.03
C LEU A 269 25.62 -10.14 9.65
N LYS A 270 26.72 -10.38 10.37
CA LYS A 270 27.46 -11.64 10.34
C LYS A 270 26.67 -12.75 11.06
N PRO A 271 26.99 -14.03 10.85
CA PRO A 271 26.39 -15.11 11.62
C PRO A 271 26.47 -14.84 13.13
N ASN A 272 25.34 -15.01 13.83
CA ASN A 272 25.16 -14.76 15.27
C ASN A 272 25.32 -13.28 15.71
N GLU A 273 25.58 -12.36 14.80
CA GLU A 273 25.63 -10.94 15.14
C GLU A 273 24.23 -10.43 15.50
N LYS A 274 24.19 -9.58 16.55
CA LYS A 274 23.01 -8.90 17.05
C LYS A 274 23.16 -7.40 16.85
N ARG A 275 22.06 -6.71 16.52
CA ARG A 275 22.05 -5.26 16.42
C ARG A 275 20.74 -4.69 16.95
N LYS A 276 20.87 -3.75 17.88
CA LYS A 276 19.72 -2.95 18.32
C LYS A 276 19.38 -1.94 17.24
N ILE A 277 18.10 -1.87 16.86
CA ILE A 277 17.52 -0.89 15.95
C ILE A 277 16.62 0.01 16.76
N ILE A 278 16.64 1.29 16.47
CA ILE A 278 15.80 2.31 17.10
C ILE A 278 15.06 3.07 16.01
N PHE A 279 13.75 3.14 16.12
CA PHE A 279 12.87 3.96 15.30
C PHE A 279 12.32 5.09 16.17
N ILE A 280 12.20 6.26 15.59
CA ILE A 280 11.55 7.42 16.22
C ILE A 280 10.31 7.71 15.39
N LEU A 281 9.16 7.77 16.06
CA LEU A 281 7.88 8.14 15.45
C LEU A 281 7.47 9.48 16.04
N ASP A 282 6.98 10.38 15.22
CA ASP A 282 6.37 11.63 15.62
C ASP A 282 4.83 11.58 15.52
N ASP A 283 4.16 12.65 15.90
CA ASP A 283 2.70 12.74 15.83
C ASP A 283 2.19 12.58 14.38
N ARG A 284 2.99 12.99 13.40
CA ARG A 284 2.66 12.87 11.98
C ARG A 284 2.61 11.41 11.51
N ASP A 285 3.45 10.55 12.07
CA ASP A 285 3.45 9.11 11.77
C ASP A 285 2.16 8.43 12.25
N LEU A 286 1.53 8.95 13.30
CA LEU A 286 0.29 8.45 13.86
C LEU A 286 -0.95 9.09 13.24
N ALA A 287 -0.78 10.27 12.63
CA ALA A 287 -1.86 11.09 12.10
C ALA A 287 -2.46 10.53 10.81
N CYS A 288 -3.69 10.94 10.54
CA CYS A 288 -4.35 10.88 9.25
C CYS A 288 -4.92 12.24 8.89
N TYR A 289 -5.07 12.48 7.59
CA TYR A 289 -5.73 13.70 7.14
C TYR A 289 -7.24 13.54 7.26
N ASP A 290 -7.89 14.47 7.94
CA ASP A 290 -9.34 14.55 8.00
C ASP A 290 -9.79 15.68 7.05
N GLU A 291 -10.40 15.29 5.93
CA GLU A 291 -10.87 16.23 4.90
C GLU A 291 -11.94 17.18 5.42
N ARG A 292 -12.70 16.78 6.45
CA ARG A 292 -13.74 17.62 7.04
C ARG A 292 -13.16 18.74 7.90
N LEU A 293 -12.02 18.46 8.54
CA LEU A 293 -11.31 19.43 9.38
C LEU A 293 -10.19 20.14 8.62
N ASP A 294 -9.95 19.75 7.36
CA ASP A 294 -8.87 20.25 6.50
C ASP A 294 -7.51 20.25 7.20
N ARG A 295 -7.23 19.21 8.00
CA ARG A 295 -5.98 19.09 8.77
C ARG A 295 -5.62 17.65 9.10
N TRP A 296 -4.37 17.47 9.48
CA TRP A 296 -3.88 16.21 10.04
C TRP A 296 -4.31 16.06 11.49
N VAL A 297 -4.86 14.88 11.82
CA VAL A 297 -5.35 14.56 13.17
C VAL A 297 -4.79 13.23 13.63
N THR A 298 -4.42 13.13 14.89
CA THR A 298 -4.09 11.88 15.57
C THR A 298 -5.28 11.49 16.44
N LEU A 299 -5.91 10.36 16.16
CA LEU A 299 -7.03 9.88 16.95
C LEU A 299 -6.53 9.39 18.32
N PRO A 300 -7.23 9.65 19.41
CA PRO A 300 -6.91 9.03 20.69
C PRO A 300 -7.19 7.54 20.67
N GLY A 301 -6.44 6.77 21.46
CA GLY A 301 -6.67 5.33 21.62
C GLY A 301 -5.42 4.48 21.61
N ILE A 302 -5.62 3.17 21.52
CA ILE A 302 -4.54 2.19 21.49
C ILE A 302 -4.11 1.92 20.04
N TYR A 303 -2.91 2.33 19.72
CA TYR A 303 -2.24 1.98 18.47
C TYR A 303 -1.46 0.69 18.65
N THR A 304 -1.43 -0.17 17.63
CA THR A 304 -0.55 -1.34 17.63
C THR A 304 0.63 -1.08 16.70
N ILE A 305 1.83 -1.07 17.24
CA ILE A 305 3.06 -1.07 16.44
C ILE A 305 3.40 -2.51 16.09
N LYS A 306 3.54 -2.80 14.80
CA LYS A 306 3.93 -4.12 14.30
C LYS A 306 5.25 -4.05 13.58
N ILE A 307 6.15 -4.98 13.86
CA ILE A 307 7.49 -5.02 13.25
C ILE A 307 7.77 -6.39 12.68
N GLY A 308 8.39 -6.40 11.50
CA GLY A 308 8.80 -7.63 10.85
C GLY A 308 9.55 -7.40 9.54
N PHE A 309 9.43 -8.37 8.64
CA PHE A 309 10.28 -8.49 7.47
C PHE A 309 9.59 -8.07 6.16
N ASP A 310 8.26 -8.15 6.15
CA ASP A 310 7.40 -7.71 5.05
C ASP A 310 5.98 -7.43 5.58
N SER A 311 5.09 -6.92 4.75
CA SER A 311 3.73 -6.54 5.17
C SER A 311 2.85 -7.73 5.61
N GLY A 312 3.20 -8.95 5.23
CA GLY A 312 2.51 -10.19 5.62
C GLY A 312 3.18 -10.93 6.79
N ASN A 313 4.42 -10.58 7.15
CA ASN A 313 5.21 -11.27 8.16
C ASN A 313 5.73 -10.28 9.22
N LEU A 314 4.89 -10.04 10.23
CA LEU A 314 5.10 -9.08 11.32
C LEU A 314 5.06 -9.80 12.68
N PRO A 315 6.12 -10.54 13.05
CA PRO A 315 6.13 -11.42 14.22
C PRO A 315 6.18 -10.68 15.56
N GLN A 316 6.49 -9.39 15.57
CA GLN A 316 6.59 -8.59 16.79
C GLN A 316 5.48 -7.55 16.82
N SER A 317 4.85 -7.35 17.97
CA SER A 317 3.86 -6.29 18.16
C SER A 317 3.87 -5.75 19.59
N ILE A 318 3.61 -4.46 19.74
CA ILE A 318 3.46 -3.78 21.03
C ILE A 318 2.37 -2.73 20.92
N GLU A 319 1.64 -2.51 22.00
CA GLU A 319 0.60 -1.50 22.09
C GLU A 319 1.19 -0.16 22.55
N LEU A 320 0.64 0.92 22.04
CA LEU A 320 1.03 2.29 22.33
C LEU A 320 -0.24 3.10 22.64
N SER A 321 -0.35 3.60 23.86
CA SER A 321 -1.44 4.52 24.21
C SER A 321 -1.12 5.93 23.72
N VAL A 322 -2.04 6.50 22.96
CA VAL A 322 -1.90 7.83 22.35
C VAL A 322 -3.07 8.70 22.79
N GLU A 323 -2.77 9.88 23.30
CA GLU A 323 -3.77 10.84 23.78
C GLU A 323 -4.55 11.49 22.62
N GLY A 324 -3.91 11.53 21.43
CA GLY A 324 -4.48 12.16 20.24
C GLY A 324 -4.28 13.69 20.20
N SER A 325 -4.52 14.23 19.02
CA SER A 325 -4.55 15.68 18.78
C SER A 325 -5.95 16.18 18.44
N VAL A 326 -6.91 15.26 18.43
CA VAL A 326 -8.32 15.61 18.23
C VAL A 326 -8.79 16.10 19.59
N ASP A 327 -9.08 17.39 19.66
CA ASP A 327 -9.95 17.89 20.69
C ASP A 327 -11.25 17.08 20.59
N ASP A 328 -11.62 16.33 21.62
CA ASP A 328 -12.87 15.57 21.73
C ASP A 328 -14.10 16.51 21.76
N SER A 329 -13.88 17.82 21.59
CA SER A 329 -14.99 18.72 21.35
C SER A 329 -15.73 18.21 20.10
N PRO A 330 -17.03 17.92 20.24
CA PRO A 330 -17.84 17.45 19.12
C PRO A 330 -17.64 18.40 17.93
N ARG A 331 -17.92 17.95 16.72
CA ARG A 331 -17.90 18.66 15.42
C ARG A 331 -18.48 20.09 15.47
N SER A 332 -18.29 20.81 16.56
CA SER A 332 -18.86 22.09 16.92
C SER A 332 -18.43 23.25 16.01
N ARG A 333 -17.52 23.02 15.06
CA ARG A 333 -16.98 24.07 14.17
C ARG A 333 -17.24 23.84 12.70
N GLU A 334 -17.68 22.67 12.28
CA GLU A 334 -17.99 22.44 10.87
C GLU A 334 -19.31 23.09 10.53
N LEU A 335 -19.29 24.05 9.61
CA LEU A 335 -20.52 24.65 9.09
C LEU A 335 -21.30 23.58 8.33
N LEU A 336 -22.58 23.50 8.60
CA LEU A 336 -23.49 22.57 7.95
C LEU A 336 -23.68 22.96 6.48
N LYS A 337 -24.03 21.98 5.64
CA LYS A 337 -24.39 22.12 4.23
C LYS A 337 -25.81 21.62 4.01
N LEU A 338 -26.41 21.94 2.86
CA LEU A 338 -27.76 21.47 2.53
C LEU A 338 -27.88 19.93 2.48
N ASP A 339 -26.80 19.24 2.20
CA ASP A 339 -26.70 17.77 2.20
C ASP A 339 -26.20 17.17 3.52
N SER A 340 -25.98 18.00 4.56
CA SER A 340 -25.64 17.50 5.90
C SER A 340 -26.72 16.58 6.46
N HIS A 341 -26.30 15.53 7.14
CA HIS A 341 -27.22 14.60 7.78
C HIS A 341 -27.71 15.13 9.13
N TYR A 342 -28.84 14.61 9.59
CA TYR A 342 -29.37 14.96 10.91
C TYR A 342 -28.40 14.64 12.05
N SER A 343 -27.56 13.61 11.92
CA SER A 343 -26.47 13.35 12.86
C SER A 343 -25.56 14.57 13.04
N ASP A 344 -25.22 15.25 11.96
CA ASP A 344 -24.30 16.40 11.96
C ASP A 344 -24.95 17.60 12.68
N ILE A 345 -26.25 17.81 12.45
CA ILE A 345 -27.04 18.86 13.16
C ILE A 345 -27.08 18.57 14.67
N PHE A 346 -27.39 17.31 15.05
CA PHE A 346 -27.59 16.93 16.45
C PHE A 346 -26.29 16.63 17.22
N GLU A 347 -25.14 16.71 16.57
CA GLU A 347 -23.83 16.75 17.21
C GLU A 347 -23.45 18.16 17.69
N ASN A 348 -24.13 19.20 17.18
CA ASN A 348 -23.96 20.57 17.63
C ASN A 348 -25.21 21.07 18.34
N GLN A 349 -25.12 21.33 19.65
CA GLN A 349 -26.28 21.72 20.45
C GLN A 349 -26.94 23.01 19.95
N ALA A 350 -26.15 24.03 19.57
CA ALA A 350 -26.69 25.30 19.08
C ALA A 350 -27.40 25.16 17.73
N ALA A 351 -26.87 24.31 16.84
CA ALA A 351 -27.52 23.98 15.58
C ALA A 351 -28.81 23.18 15.78
N ALA A 352 -28.81 22.23 16.72
CA ALA A 352 -29.99 21.43 17.06
C ALA A 352 -31.12 22.27 17.65
N GLU A 353 -30.80 23.20 18.54
CA GLU A 353 -31.74 24.14 19.11
C GLU A 353 -32.38 25.02 18.03
N GLU A 354 -31.55 25.59 17.14
CA GLU A 354 -32.03 26.43 16.05
C GLU A 354 -32.87 25.63 15.04
N PHE A 355 -32.50 24.39 14.75
CA PHE A 355 -33.26 23.48 13.90
C PHE A 355 -34.68 23.27 14.43
N PHE A 356 -34.81 22.94 15.72
CA PHE A 356 -36.12 22.72 16.33
C PHE A 356 -36.94 24.02 16.43
N CYS A 357 -36.30 25.13 16.80
CA CYS A 357 -36.97 26.44 16.82
C CYS A 357 -37.58 26.80 15.44
N PHE A 358 -36.80 26.62 14.37
CA PHE A 358 -37.28 26.88 13.01
C PHE A 358 -38.47 25.99 12.63
N LEU A 359 -38.41 24.67 12.93
CA LEU A 359 -39.53 23.76 12.62
C LEU A 359 -40.82 24.16 13.34
N VAL A 360 -40.74 24.60 14.60
CA VAL A 360 -41.86 25.09 15.38
C VAL A 360 -42.40 26.40 14.78
N GLU A 361 -41.55 27.36 14.44
CA GLU A 361 -41.93 28.63 13.81
C GLU A 361 -42.65 28.42 12.47
N GLN A 362 -42.25 27.40 11.70
CA GLN A 362 -42.88 27.07 10.42
C GLN A 362 -44.16 26.21 10.60
N GLY A 363 -44.55 25.86 11.83
CA GLY A 363 -45.69 24.99 12.11
C GLY A 363 -45.53 23.56 11.57
N LEU A 364 -44.31 23.10 11.50
CA LEU A 364 -43.94 21.72 11.07
C LEU A 364 -43.76 20.77 12.24
N LEU A 365 -43.65 21.32 13.44
CA LEU A 365 -43.45 20.59 14.70
C LEU A 365 -44.19 21.29 15.83
N GLU A 366 -44.84 20.51 16.69
CA GLU A 366 -45.42 21.04 17.92
C GLU A 366 -44.33 21.33 18.96
N PRO A 367 -44.44 22.40 19.75
CA PRO A 367 -43.41 22.79 20.72
C PRO A 367 -43.02 21.67 21.70
N GLU A 368 -43.99 20.83 22.11
CA GLU A 368 -43.76 19.74 23.03
C GLU A 368 -42.94 18.57 22.44
N GLN A 369 -42.84 18.51 21.13
CA GLN A 369 -42.06 17.49 20.42
C GLN A 369 -40.63 17.95 20.16
N ALA A 370 -40.33 19.24 20.25
CA ALA A 370 -39.00 19.79 20.01
C ALA A 370 -37.98 19.20 20.98
N GLY A 371 -36.86 18.69 20.46
CA GLY A 371 -35.79 18.07 21.27
C GLY A 371 -36.14 16.71 21.86
N SER A 372 -37.28 16.10 21.52
CA SER A 372 -37.63 14.76 21.99
C SER A 372 -36.55 13.73 21.59
N PRO A 373 -36.04 12.92 22.58
CA PRO A 373 -35.05 11.89 22.30
C PRO A 373 -35.51 10.86 21.26
N LEU A 374 -36.82 10.58 21.21
CA LEU A 374 -37.39 9.66 20.22
C LEU A 374 -37.35 10.23 18.84
N LEU A 375 -37.74 11.51 18.68
CA LEU A 375 -37.68 12.21 17.40
C LEU A 375 -36.24 12.32 16.87
N ILE A 376 -35.29 12.70 17.72
CA ILE A 376 -33.86 12.77 17.37
C ILE A 376 -33.37 11.40 16.90
N LYS A 377 -33.74 10.33 17.60
CA LYS A 377 -33.35 8.96 17.24
C LYS A 377 -33.90 8.53 15.87
N GLU A 378 -35.14 8.90 15.56
CA GLU A 378 -35.75 8.58 14.26
C GLU A 378 -35.14 9.42 13.13
N LEU A 379 -34.91 10.72 13.33
CA LEU A 379 -34.25 11.57 12.34
C LEU A 379 -32.82 11.12 12.02
N LYS A 380 -32.05 10.68 13.02
CA LYS A 380 -30.69 10.14 12.84
C LYS A 380 -30.63 8.88 11.96
N LYS A 381 -31.74 8.16 11.78
CA LYS A 381 -31.81 6.97 10.91
C LYS A 381 -32.03 7.33 9.44
N THR A 382 -32.30 8.59 9.13
CA THR A 382 -32.65 9.05 7.79
C THR A 382 -31.41 9.10 6.91
N PHE A 383 -31.45 8.46 5.74
CA PHE A 383 -30.38 8.42 4.74
C PHE A 383 -30.22 9.71 3.94
N TRP A 384 -31.22 10.58 3.94
CA TRP A 384 -31.25 11.81 3.17
C TRP A 384 -30.64 12.97 3.95
N GLY A 385 -29.99 13.89 3.25
CA GLY A 385 -29.64 15.18 3.85
C GLY A 385 -30.87 15.89 4.39
N PHE A 386 -30.73 16.71 5.43
CA PHE A 386 -31.87 17.33 6.11
C PHE A 386 -32.77 18.15 5.18
N ALA A 387 -32.19 18.93 4.27
CA ALA A 387 -32.95 19.77 3.33
C ALA A 387 -33.79 18.91 2.37
N GLN A 388 -33.25 17.82 1.85
CA GLN A 388 -33.96 16.92 0.94
C GLN A 388 -35.06 16.15 1.68
N HIS A 389 -34.81 15.72 2.90
CA HIS A 389 -35.81 15.03 3.72
C HIS A 389 -36.99 15.96 4.10
N LEU A 390 -36.71 17.21 4.44
CA LEU A 390 -37.76 18.21 4.75
C LEU A 390 -38.61 18.53 3.53
N ASP A 391 -38.00 18.64 2.35
CA ASP A 391 -38.72 18.88 1.09
C ASP A 391 -39.66 17.71 0.76
N MET A 392 -39.22 16.48 0.88
CA MET A 392 -39.99 15.27 0.62
C MET A 392 -41.18 15.09 1.59
N ASN A 393 -40.99 15.36 2.87
CA ASN A 393 -41.98 15.10 3.94
C ASN A 393 -42.80 16.35 4.33
N GLY A 394 -42.39 17.54 3.94
CA GLY A 394 -42.99 18.82 4.31
C GLY A 394 -44.23 19.20 3.52
N SER A 395 -44.82 18.29 2.73
CA SER A 395 -46.03 18.55 1.92
C SER A 395 -45.97 19.85 1.08
N GLY A 396 -44.78 20.18 0.56
CA GLY A 396 -44.54 21.41 -0.23
C GLY A 396 -44.47 22.70 0.59
N ARG A 397 -44.40 22.60 1.90
CA ARG A 397 -44.25 23.76 2.81
C ARG A 397 -42.81 24.25 2.92
N ILE A 398 -41.84 23.34 2.77
CA ILE A 398 -40.42 23.72 2.77
C ILE A 398 -39.95 23.95 1.34
N THR A 399 -39.56 25.15 1.04
CA THR A 399 -39.02 25.55 -0.26
C THR A 399 -37.49 25.54 -0.18
N PRO A 400 -36.77 25.46 -1.32
CA PRO A 400 -35.28 25.57 -1.32
C PRO A 400 -34.78 26.86 -0.65
N LYS A 401 -35.54 27.94 -0.69
CA LYS A 401 -35.23 29.20 -0.01
C LYS A 401 -35.29 29.03 1.52
N LEU A 402 -36.33 28.36 2.03
CA LEU A 402 -36.48 28.08 3.44
C LEU A 402 -35.43 27.11 3.98
N SER A 403 -35.04 26.10 3.19
CA SER A 403 -33.92 25.20 3.55
C SER A 403 -32.60 25.97 3.65
N GLN A 404 -32.34 26.92 2.76
CA GLN A 404 -31.16 27.77 2.83
C GLN A 404 -31.20 28.72 4.05
N GLU A 405 -32.35 29.29 4.36
CA GLU A 405 -32.54 30.14 5.54
C GLU A 405 -32.31 29.37 6.83
N LEU A 406 -32.80 28.13 6.93
CA LEU A 406 -32.55 27.25 8.07
C LEU A 406 -31.05 26.94 8.19
N LEU A 407 -30.38 26.61 7.07
CA LEU A 407 -28.95 26.34 7.05
C LEU A 407 -28.15 27.55 7.54
N ASP A 408 -28.49 28.76 7.07
CA ASP A 408 -27.81 29.99 7.45
C ASP A 408 -27.99 30.27 8.95
N ARG A 409 -29.19 30.04 9.50
CA ARG A 409 -29.48 30.20 10.93
C ARG A 409 -28.69 29.22 11.79
N MET A 410 -28.68 27.94 11.44
CA MET A 410 -27.90 26.92 12.14
C MET A 410 -26.40 27.24 12.12
N ASN A 411 -25.87 27.64 10.96
CA ASN A 411 -24.45 28.00 10.85
C ASN A 411 -24.09 29.27 11.64
N GLN A 412 -24.99 30.26 11.71
CA GLN A 412 -24.80 31.41 12.59
C GLN A 412 -24.83 31.02 14.07
N ALA A 413 -25.68 30.10 14.47
CA ALA A 413 -25.72 29.59 15.85
C ALA A 413 -24.42 28.88 16.21
N ILE A 414 -23.88 28.05 15.30
CA ILE A 414 -22.57 27.41 15.46
C ILE A 414 -21.48 28.44 15.68
N LEU A 415 -21.41 29.47 14.82
CA LEU A 415 -20.40 30.51 14.91
C LEU A 415 -20.47 31.33 16.21
N ARG A 416 -21.68 31.61 16.73
CA ARG A 416 -21.89 32.35 17.98
C ARG A 416 -21.55 31.53 19.22
N SER A 417 -21.76 30.23 19.19
CA SER A 417 -21.49 29.32 20.31
C SER A 417 -20.01 28.98 20.47
N THR A 418 -19.18 29.32 19.50
CA THR A 418 -17.76 29.00 19.50
C THR A 418 -16.96 30.17 20.09
N PRO A 419 -16.20 30.01 21.18
CA PRO A 419 -15.30 31.06 21.66
C PRO A 419 -14.30 31.41 20.56
N GLY A 420 -14.17 32.69 20.23
CA GLY A 420 -13.14 33.18 19.32
C GLY A 420 -11.74 32.81 19.82
N PRO A 421 -10.72 32.78 18.95
CA PRO A 421 -9.37 32.54 19.39
C PRO A 421 -8.99 33.57 20.46
N GLU A 422 -8.63 33.11 21.65
CA GLU A 422 -8.07 33.97 22.68
C GLU A 422 -6.89 34.74 22.09
N THR A 423 -7.07 36.04 21.91
CA THR A 423 -5.97 36.95 21.61
C THR A 423 -5.07 36.96 22.86
N THR A 424 -4.03 36.15 22.84
CA THR A 424 -2.92 36.29 23.77
C THR A 424 -2.34 37.69 23.59
N GLN A 425 -2.86 38.65 24.37
CA GLN A 425 -2.18 39.93 24.58
C GLN A 425 -0.82 39.64 25.21
N LYS A 426 0.22 39.72 24.39
CA LYS A 426 1.58 39.92 24.91
C LYS A 426 1.57 41.24 25.62
N THR A 427 1.58 41.25 26.94
CA THR A 427 1.93 42.40 27.78
C THR A 427 3.42 42.70 27.61
N PRO A 428 3.83 43.98 27.61
CA PRO A 428 5.13 44.46 27.19
C PRO A 428 6.29 44.04 28.11
#